data_a015f7d85c4d1e78ccad92399d4ff6ec
#
_entry.id   a015f7d85c4d1e78ccad92399d4ff6ec
#
_cell.length_a   1.000
_cell.length_b   1.000
_cell.length_c   1.000
_cell.angle_alpha   90.00
_cell.angle_beta   90.00
_cell.angle_gamma   90.00
#
_symmetry.space_group_name_H-M   'P 1'
#
loop_
_entity.id
_entity.type
_entity.pdbx_description
1 polymer ?
#
loop_
_entity_poly.entity_id
_entity_poly.type
_entity_poly.pdbx_seq_one_letter_code
_entity_poly.pdbx_strand_id
1 'polypeptide(L)'
;MNRSTNAAKYAAIIMSLIVTVTMVSGCKKNNTDVSSELNKSDIEETSQDMTGSGIEDSDAGSQSAEETAETESTEQTGSDFEGNTEQIETDAGQEEMQDPYIRQKEPYTGVPVYENLEHIYMNTTWEYADHSAISDGYAVLYKASGQRKNIVVGVNAGHGTAGGSAVRTLCHPDGSLKSTGGSTAAGAATATAVSGGMTFYDGTPESEVTLKMAEILRDKLLLEGYDVLMIRDSSDVQLDNVARTVICNNVADCHISLHWDGDGLSYDKGCFYIAVPDAIKNMSPVADHWQQHDSLGASLVDGLRGQGAKIHGSGSMAIDLTQTSYSTVPSVDMELGNASSDHSDETLEMLANGLVNGVGAFL
;
A
#
# COMPACT_ATOMS: atom_id res chain seq x y z
N MET A 1 -51.79 -13.05 4.93
CA MET A 1 -51.93 -14.51 5.04
C MET A 1 -50.74 -15.13 4.33
N ASN A 2 -49.96 -15.86 5.12
CA ASN A 2 -48.85 -16.78 4.82
C ASN A 2 -47.57 -16.23 4.16
N ARG A 3 -46.70 -15.73 5.03
CA ARG A 3 -45.23 -15.90 4.91
C ARG A 3 -44.85 -17.03 5.88
N SER A 4 -44.52 -18.17 5.38
CA SER A 4 -43.85 -19.22 6.15
C SER A 4 -43.19 -20.19 5.18
N THR A 5 -41.96 -20.62 5.55
CA THR A 5 -41.17 -21.76 5.05
C THR A 5 -40.29 -21.53 3.85
N ASN A 6 -39.04 -21.05 4.14
CA ASN A 6 -37.85 -21.44 3.41
C ASN A 6 -36.58 -21.50 4.31
N ALA A 7 -36.75 -21.87 5.57
CA ALA A 7 -35.62 -22.04 6.53
C ALA A 7 -35.22 -23.52 6.77
N ALA A 8 -35.51 -24.42 5.84
CA ALA A 8 -35.34 -25.85 6.06
C ALA A 8 -34.54 -26.57 4.96
N LYS A 9 -33.57 -25.89 4.28
CA LYS A 9 -32.76 -26.54 3.23
C LYS A 9 -31.24 -26.48 3.41
N TYR A 10 -30.73 -25.97 4.51
CA TYR A 10 -29.27 -25.90 4.75
C TYR A 10 -28.75 -26.66 5.98
N ALA A 11 -29.50 -27.65 6.47
CA ALA A 11 -29.13 -28.44 7.66
C ALA A 11 -28.85 -29.92 7.36
N ALA A 12 -28.31 -30.29 6.22
CA ALA A 12 -28.10 -31.71 5.89
C ALA A 12 -26.87 -31.95 4.98
N ILE A 13 -25.70 -31.38 5.25
CA ILE A 13 -24.40 -31.88 4.71
C ILE A 13 -23.28 -31.48 5.70
N ILE A 14 -23.33 -31.94 6.93
CA ILE A 14 -22.18 -32.06 7.82
C ILE A 14 -22.43 -33.26 8.74
N MET A 15 -22.26 -34.44 8.21
CA MET A 15 -22.03 -35.65 8.99
C MET A 15 -21.55 -36.77 8.05
N SER A 16 -20.25 -36.95 7.94
CA SER A 16 -19.59 -38.26 7.77
C SER A 16 -18.15 -38.05 7.29
N LEU A 17 -17.21 -37.98 8.18
CA LEU A 17 -15.91 -38.66 8.07
C LEU A 17 -15.15 -38.54 9.41
N ILE A 18 -15.58 -39.35 10.37
CA ILE A 18 -14.70 -39.71 11.50
C ILE A 18 -14.03 -41.03 11.07
N VAL A 19 -12.76 -40.93 10.66
CA VAL A 19 -11.90 -42.08 10.51
C VAL A 19 -11.13 -42.27 11.81
N THR A 20 -11.50 -43.27 12.55
CA THR A 20 -10.79 -43.88 13.70
C THR A 20 -9.40 -44.34 13.29
N VAL A 21 -8.36 -43.75 13.85
CA VAL A 21 -7.01 -44.36 13.86
C VAL A 21 -6.80 -44.97 15.24
N THR A 22 -6.84 -46.28 15.29
CA THR A 22 -6.53 -47.11 16.46
C THR A 22 -5.03 -47.06 16.77
N MET A 23 -4.74 -46.77 18.02
CA MET A 23 -3.43 -46.95 18.64
C MET A 23 -2.96 -48.39 18.58
N VAL A 24 -1.71 -48.57 18.17
CA VAL A 24 -0.96 -49.78 18.51
C VAL A 24 0.18 -49.38 19.43
N SER A 25 -0.01 -49.72 20.69
CA SER A 25 0.97 -49.65 21.75
C SER A 25 1.91 -50.84 21.66
N GLY A 26 3.20 -50.59 21.56
CA GLY A 26 4.23 -51.63 21.58
C GLY A 26 5.41 -51.18 22.40
N CYS A 27 5.41 -51.57 23.67
CA CYS A 27 6.56 -51.48 24.57
C CYS A 27 7.73 -52.36 24.13
N LYS A 28 8.96 -51.82 24.17
CA LYS A 28 10.12 -52.58 24.68
C LYS A 28 11.18 -51.65 25.24
N LYS A 29 11.43 -51.87 26.52
CA LYS A 29 12.61 -51.41 27.29
C LYS A 29 13.87 -52.07 26.78
N ASN A 30 14.99 -51.34 26.77
CA ASN A 30 16.23 -51.82 27.35
C ASN A 30 17.15 -50.67 27.69
N ASN A 31 17.57 -50.70 28.95
CA ASN A 31 18.64 -49.91 29.54
C ASN A 31 19.99 -50.27 28.94
N THR A 32 20.88 -49.28 28.80
CA THR A 32 22.27 -49.42 29.32
C THR A 32 22.84 -48.02 29.49
N ASP A 33 23.14 -47.72 30.75
CA ASP A 33 24.04 -46.64 31.19
C ASP A 33 25.45 -46.91 30.68
N VAL A 34 26.14 -45.86 30.18
CA VAL A 34 27.59 -45.69 30.36
C VAL A 34 27.89 -44.20 30.46
N SER A 35 28.29 -43.79 31.63
CA SER A 35 28.97 -42.55 31.97
C SER A 35 30.42 -42.57 31.50
N SER A 36 30.93 -41.44 31.05
CA SER A 36 32.31 -40.92 31.26
C SER A 36 32.40 -39.58 30.52
N GLU A 37 32.44 -38.47 31.25
CA GLU A 37 33.59 -37.69 31.71
C GLU A 37 34.50 -37.09 30.62
N LEU A 38 34.53 -35.74 30.68
CA LEU A 38 35.66 -34.81 30.56
C LEU A 38 36.46 -34.76 29.25
N ASN A 39 36.45 -33.61 28.57
CA ASN A 39 37.67 -32.80 28.53
C ASN A 39 37.36 -31.34 28.13
N LYS A 40 37.74 -30.45 29.04
CA LYS A 40 38.10 -29.04 28.79
C LYS A 40 39.52 -28.99 28.24
N SER A 41 39.73 -28.20 27.23
CA SER A 41 41.03 -27.51 26.99
C SER A 41 40.73 -26.31 26.09
N ASP A 42 40.66 -25.12 26.62
CA ASP A 42 41.65 -24.04 26.55
C ASP A 42 42.28 -23.85 25.17
N ILE A 43 41.96 -22.76 24.54
CA ILE A 43 42.95 -21.95 23.80
C ILE A 43 42.59 -20.47 23.92
N GLU A 44 43.54 -19.74 24.37
CA GLU A 44 43.69 -18.37 24.81
C GLU A 44 43.40 -17.32 23.74
N GLU A 45 43.04 -16.14 24.26
CA GLU A 45 43.22 -14.81 23.71
C GLU A 45 44.55 -14.58 22.99
N THR A 46 44.52 -13.85 21.90
CA THR A 46 45.59 -12.89 21.58
C THR A 46 44.98 -11.61 21.07
N SER A 47 44.88 -10.67 21.99
CA SER A 47 44.85 -9.24 21.70
C SER A 47 46.22 -8.80 21.16
N GLN A 48 46.28 -8.13 20.03
CA GLN A 48 47.37 -7.25 19.69
C GLN A 48 46.88 -5.87 19.34
N ASP A 49 47.18 -5.03 20.29
CA ASP A 49 47.23 -3.58 20.28
C ASP A 49 48.30 -3.11 19.31
N MET A 50 47.99 -2.16 18.43
CA MET A 50 48.96 -1.30 17.76
C MET A 50 48.45 0.13 17.81
N THR A 51 49.00 0.82 18.79
CA THR A 51 49.01 2.27 18.92
C THR A 51 49.95 2.90 17.88
N GLY A 52 49.53 4.10 17.38
CA GLY A 52 50.56 5.11 17.19
C GLY A 52 50.52 5.96 15.94
N SER A 53 50.38 7.21 16.18
CA SER A 53 50.78 8.47 15.51
C SER A 53 49.76 8.98 14.46
N GLY A 54 49.12 10.09 14.61
CA GLY A 54 49.53 11.40 15.15
C GLY A 54 50.10 12.28 14.05
N ILE A 55 49.39 13.29 13.60
CA ILE A 55 49.82 14.60 13.06
C ILE A 55 48.51 15.29 12.61
N GLU A 56 48.01 16.19 13.40
CA GLU A 56 48.05 17.67 13.45
C GLU A 56 47.53 18.39 12.19
N ASP A 57 46.46 19.13 12.48
CA ASP A 57 46.15 20.54 12.22
C ASP A 57 46.47 21.13 10.85
N SER A 58 45.45 21.71 10.21
CA SER A 58 45.48 23.09 9.76
C SER A 58 44.08 23.65 9.58
N ASP A 59 43.80 24.59 10.46
CA ASP A 59 42.80 25.64 10.48
C ASP A 59 42.97 26.62 9.29
N ALA A 60 41.87 27.02 8.66
CA ALA A 60 41.65 28.29 7.99
C ALA A 60 40.18 28.29 7.52
N GLY A 61 39.27 29.00 8.02
CA GLY A 61 39.18 30.40 8.37
C GLY A 61 38.86 31.25 7.14
N SER A 62 37.64 31.74 7.05
CA SER A 62 37.26 33.02 6.41
C SER A 62 35.93 32.94 5.70
N GLN A 63 34.92 33.53 6.24
CA GLN A 63 34.43 34.93 6.20
C GLN A 63 33.32 35.14 5.17
N SER A 64 32.23 35.57 5.75
CA SER A 64 31.05 36.29 5.27
C SER A 64 31.33 37.39 4.22
N ALA A 65 30.42 37.52 3.26
CA ALA A 65 30.15 38.80 2.62
C ALA A 65 28.64 38.95 2.41
N GLU A 66 28.08 39.82 3.23
CA GLU A 66 26.85 40.57 2.93
C GLU A 66 27.19 41.55 1.81
N GLU A 67 26.32 41.65 0.82
CA GLU A 67 26.28 42.83 -0.03
C GLU A 67 24.83 43.29 -0.24
N THR A 68 24.56 44.43 0.39
CA THR A 68 23.40 45.29 0.22
C THR A 68 23.61 46.22 -0.97
N ALA A 69 22.62 46.40 -1.82
CA ALA A 69 22.47 47.58 -2.67
C ALA A 69 20.98 47.67 -3.05
N GLU A 70 20.26 48.52 -2.46
CA GLU A 70 19.87 49.92 -2.73
C GLU A 70 19.06 50.11 -4.02
N THR A 71 17.89 50.65 -3.72
CA THR A 71 16.84 51.24 -4.53
C THR A 71 17.34 52.31 -5.51
N GLU A 72 16.79 52.34 -6.72
CA GLU A 72 16.53 53.57 -7.44
C GLU A 72 15.16 53.58 -8.12
N SER A 73 14.37 54.54 -7.74
CA SER A 73 13.12 54.99 -8.30
C SER A 73 13.36 55.93 -9.49
N THR A 74 12.64 55.75 -10.59
CA THR A 74 12.41 56.86 -11.52
C THR A 74 10.94 56.88 -11.94
N GLU A 75 10.30 57.95 -11.48
CA GLU A 75 9.06 58.49 -12.03
C GLU A 75 9.33 59.05 -13.43
N GLN A 76 8.40 58.89 -14.35
CA GLN A 76 7.93 59.97 -15.27
C GLN A 76 6.67 59.57 -16.00
N THR A 77 5.59 60.19 -15.65
CA THR A 77 4.74 61.18 -16.40
C THR A 77 3.85 60.62 -17.49
N GLY A 78 2.61 60.90 -17.24
CA GLY A 78 1.36 60.67 -17.88
C GLY A 78 1.19 61.19 -19.31
N SER A 79 0.18 60.69 -19.95
CA SER A 79 -0.65 61.42 -20.91
C SER A 79 -2.04 60.76 -20.93
N ASP A 80 -3.02 61.65 -20.75
CA ASP A 80 -4.46 61.42 -20.85
C ASP A 80 -4.86 60.93 -22.27
N PHE A 81 -5.81 59.97 -22.31
CA PHE A 81 -6.73 59.88 -23.42
C PHE A 81 -8.10 59.41 -22.93
N GLU A 82 -9.09 60.27 -23.17
CA GLU A 82 -10.51 60.08 -22.87
C GLU A 82 -11.16 59.02 -23.73
N GLY A 83 -12.07 58.27 -23.16
CA GLY A 83 -13.41 58.02 -23.71
C GLY A 83 -13.58 56.88 -24.70
N ASN A 84 -14.11 55.77 -24.24
CA ASN A 84 -15.37 55.27 -24.82
C ASN A 84 -15.96 54.15 -23.92
N THR A 85 -17.16 54.41 -23.39
CA THR A 85 -17.97 53.45 -22.65
C THR A 85 -18.73 52.57 -23.68
N GLU A 86 -18.28 51.34 -23.87
CA GLU A 86 -19.13 50.27 -24.41
C GLU A 86 -19.31 49.22 -23.31
N GLN A 87 -20.58 49.03 -22.92
CA GLN A 87 -21.01 47.96 -22.05
C GLN A 87 -20.78 46.65 -22.73
N ILE A 88 -19.85 45.84 -22.22
CA ILE A 88 -19.74 44.42 -22.55
C ILE A 88 -20.31 43.66 -21.36
N GLU A 89 -21.42 43.00 -21.57
CA GLU A 89 -21.97 42.01 -20.67
C GLU A 89 -20.91 40.92 -20.42
N THR A 90 -20.46 40.82 -19.18
CA THR A 90 -19.57 39.75 -18.77
C THR A 90 -20.40 38.50 -18.51
N ASP A 91 -20.48 37.65 -19.52
CA ASP A 91 -20.79 36.22 -19.31
C ASP A 91 -19.57 35.61 -18.56
N ALA A 92 -19.74 35.42 -17.25
CA ALA A 92 -18.76 34.76 -16.41
C ALA A 92 -18.86 33.25 -16.64
N GLY A 93 -18.33 32.78 -17.76
CA GLY A 93 -18.00 31.37 -17.93
C GLY A 93 -16.93 30.99 -16.91
N GLN A 94 -17.28 30.17 -15.94
CA GLN A 94 -16.33 29.46 -15.10
C GLN A 94 -15.51 28.54 -16.02
N GLU A 95 -14.30 28.95 -16.38
CA GLU A 95 -13.31 28.00 -16.89
C GLU A 95 -12.93 27.07 -15.71
N GLU A 96 -13.51 25.86 -15.71
CA GLU A 96 -12.96 24.74 -14.97
C GLU A 96 -11.50 24.60 -15.39
N MET A 97 -10.57 24.79 -14.46
CA MET A 97 -9.17 24.44 -14.66
C MET A 97 -9.12 22.92 -14.91
N GLN A 98 -9.00 22.52 -16.15
CA GLN A 98 -8.76 21.13 -16.51
C GLN A 98 -7.39 20.75 -15.93
N ASP A 99 -7.39 19.73 -15.08
CA ASP A 99 -6.19 19.07 -14.61
C ASP A 99 -5.37 18.62 -15.83
N PRO A 100 -4.11 19.07 -16.02
CA PRO A 100 -3.29 18.71 -17.17
C PRO A 100 -2.99 17.20 -17.27
N TYR A 101 -3.30 16.41 -16.21
CA TYR A 101 -3.16 14.98 -16.18
C TYR A 101 -4.44 14.20 -16.53
N ILE A 102 -5.55 14.85 -16.84
CA ILE A 102 -6.69 14.16 -17.47
C ILE A 102 -6.26 13.77 -18.88
N ARG A 103 -5.70 12.57 -19.02
CA ARG A 103 -5.55 11.93 -20.33
C ARG A 103 -6.94 11.90 -20.97
N GLN A 104 -7.09 12.52 -22.12
CA GLN A 104 -8.24 12.28 -22.97
C GLN A 104 -8.17 10.79 -23.37
N LYS A 105 -8.85 9.94 -22.61
CA LYS A 105 -9.09 8.55 -23.02
C LYS A 105 -9.80 8.64 -24.38
N GLU A 106 -9.24 7.96 -25.40
CA GLU A 106 -9.98 7.64 -26.62
C GLU A 106 -11.36 7.13 -26.19
N PRO A 107 -12.46 7.57 -26.80
CA PRO A 107 -13.78 7.19 -26.35
C PRO A 107 -13.91 5.67 -26.42
N TYR A 108 -13.93 5.02 -25.25
CA TYR A 108 -14.23 3.61 -25.15
C TYR A 108 -15.64 3.38 -25.73
N THR A 109 -15.71 2.70 -26.88
CA THR A 109 -16.97 2.41 -27.57
C THR A 109 -17.72 1.22 -26.98
N GLY A 110 -17.32 0.77 -25.79
CA GLY A 110 -17.94 -0.35 -25.07
C GLY A 110 -19.04 0.08 -24.08
N VAL A 111 -19.72 -0.91 -23.50
CA VAL A 111 -20.65 -0.72 -22.39
C VAL A 111 -19.90 -0.12 -21.22
N PRO A 112 -20.44 0.90 -20.50
CA PRO A 112 -19.78 1.42 -19.31
C PRO A 112 -19.45 0.30 -18.32
N VAL A 113 -18.22 0.24 -17.83
CA VAL A 113 -17.80 -0.79 -16.88
C VAL A 113 -18.38 -0.57 -15.47
N TYR A 114 -18.94 0.61 -15.20
CA TYR A 114 -19.65 0.94 -13.97
C TYR A 114 -20.94 1.72 -14.24
N GLU A 115 -21.92 1.59 -13.35
CA GLU A 115 -23.24 2.26 -13.46
C GLU A 115 -23.23 3.63 -12.79
N ASN A 116 -22.52 3.77 -11.68
CA ASN A 116 -22.38 5.01 -10.94
C ASN A 116 -21.16 4.98 -10.02
N LEU A 117 -20.77 6.16 -9.54
CA LEU A 117 -19.70 6.34 -8.57
C LEU A 117 -20.20 7.11 -7.35
N GLU A 118 -19.55 6.90 -6.22
CA GLU A 118 -19.88 7.52 -4.94
C GLU A 118 -18.58 7.94 -4.22
N HIS A 119 -18.53 9.17 -3.71
CA HIS A 119 -17.42 9.65 -2.91
C HIS A 119 -17.59 9.17 -1.46
N ILE A 120 -16.57 8.48 -0.95
CA ILE A 120 -16.53 7.93 0.39
C ILE A 120 -15.54 8.74 1.24
N TYR A 121 -16.09 9.53 2.14
CA TYR A 121 -15.30 10.29 3.13
C TYR A 121 -15.09 9.46 4.38
N MET A 122 -13.96 9.65 5.05
CA MET A 122 -13.73 9.02 6.35
C MET A 122 -14.76 9.52 7.37
N ASN A 123 -15.43 8.58 8.04
CA ASN A 123 -16.33 8.90 9.14
C ASN A 123 -15.56 8.90 10.45
N THR A 124 -15.60 10.00 11.18
CA THR A 124 -14.86 10.17 12.44
C THR A 124 -15.35 9.26 13.59
N THR A 125 -16.46 8.54 13.39
CA THR A 125 -16.97 7.54 14.35
C THR A 125 -16.48 6.12 14.07
N TRP A 126 -15.79 5.89 12.94
CA TRP A 126 -15.20 4.59 12.64
C TRP A 126 -14.01 4.30 13.56
N GLU A 127 -13.80 3.02 13.86
CA GLU A 127 -12.70 2.57 14.70
C GLU A 127 -11.36 3.02 14.09
N TYR A 128 -10.46 3.55 14.90
CA TYR A 128 -9.16 4.14 14.53
C TYR A 128 -9.22 5.42 13.67
N ALA A 129 -10.37 6.00 13.40
CA ALA A 129 -10.44 7.23 12.60
C ALA A 129 -9.68 8.39 13.24
N ASP A 130 -9.62 8.45 14.57
CA ASP A 130 -8.91 9.45 15.36
C ASP A 130 -7.37 9.27 15.37
N HIS A 131 -6.87 8.16 14.82
CA HIS A 131 -5.43 7.92 14.63
C HIS A 131 -4.89 8.50 13.33
N SER A 132 -5.77 8.88 12.39
CA SER A 132 -5.38 9.56 11.15
C SER A 132 -5.02 11.02 11.41
N ALA A 133 -4.02 11.51 10.69
CA ALA A 133 -3.57 12.90 10.71
C ALA A 133 -3.88 13.65 9.41
N ILE A 134 -4.22 12.95 8.33
CA ILE A 134 -4.63 13.52 7.03
C ILE A 134 -5.85 12.74 6.53
N SER A 135 -7.04 13.37 6.58
CA SER A 135 -8.30 12.71 6.23
C SER A 135 -9.32 13.64 5.55
N ASP A 136 -8.85 14.74 4.94
CA ASP A 136 -9.71 15.71 4.26
C ASP A 136 -10.16 15.26 2.86
N GLY A 137 -9.53 14.21 2.32
CA GLY A 137 -9.86 13.61 1.03
C GLY A 137 -11.01 12.62 1.07
N TYR A 138 -11.21 11.94 -0.06
CA TYR A 138 -12.21 10.88 -0.21
C TYR A 138 -11.70 9.77 -1.11
N ALA A 139 -12.22 8.55 -0.90
CA ALA A 139 -12.11 7.45 -1.84
C ALA A 139 -13.30 7.46 -2.81
N VAL A 140 -13.18 6.79 -3.95
CA VAL A 140 -14.25 6.71 -4.96
C VAL A 140 -14.71 5.27 -5.10
N LEU A 141 -15.97 5.01 -4.78
CA LEU A 141 -16.60 3.71 -4.97
C LEU A 141 -17.26 3.64 -6.36
N TYR A 142 -16.73 2.76 -7.21
CA TYR A 142 -17.27 2.41 -8.52
C TYR A 142 -18.13 1.15 -8.39
N LYS A 143 -19.38 1.21 -8.87
CA LYS A 143 -20.30 0.05 -8.88
C LYS A 143 -20.33 -0.55 -10.27
N ALA A 144 -20.00 -1.84 -10.39
CA ALA A 144 -19.96 -2.54 -11.67
C ALA A 144 -21.33 -2.48 -12.36
N SER A 145 -21.31 -2.33 -13.69
CA SER A 145 -22.48 -2.53 -14.54
C SER A 145 -22.61 -4.02 -14.90
N GLY A 146 -23.81 -4.51 -15.05
CA GLY A 146 -24.07 -5.91 -15.44
C GLY A 146 -24.24 -6.87 -14.25
N GLN A 147 -23.65 -8.04 -14.29
CA GLN A 147 -23.82 -9.06 -13.23
C GLN A 147 -22.91 -8.75 -12.02
N ARG A 148 -23.36 -7.87 -11.14
CA ARG A 148 -22.62 -7.51 -9.93
C ARG A 148 -22.54 -8.69 -8.96
N LYS A 149 -21.32 -8.92 -8.46
CA LYS A 149 -21.05 -9.88 -7.38
C LYS A 149 -21.46 -9.36 -6.01
N ASN A 150 -21.66 -8.04 -5.85
CA ASN A 150 -21.86 -7.33 -4.58
C ASN A 150 -20.71 -7.57 -3.59
N ILE A 151 -19.51 -7.59 -4.11
CA ILE A 151 -18.25 -7.68 -3.39
C ILE A 151 -17.46 -6.43 -3.77
N VAL A 152 -16.92 -5.74 -2.78
CA VAL A 152 -16.15 -4.50 -2.94
C VAL A 152 -14.67 -4.78 -2.76
N VAL A 153 -13.88 -4.56 -3.79
CA VAL A 153 -12.42 -4.65 -3.72
C VAL A 153 -11.83 -3.25 -3.52
N GLY A 154 -11.17 -3.04 -2.39
CA GLY A 154 -10.41 -1.82 -2.12
C GLY A 154 -9.09 -1.85 -2.90
N VAL A 155 -8.89 -0.90 -3.82
CA VAL A 155 -7.65 -0.72 -4.60
C VAL A 155 -6.99 0.58 -4.17
N ASN A 156 -5.81 0.46 -3.57
CA ASN A 156 -5.04 1.58 -3.05
C ASN A 156 -3.79 1.78 -3.90
N ALA A 157 -3.81 2.77 -4.79
CA ALA A 157 -2.59 3.25 -5.45
C ALA A 157 -1.65 3.84 -4.40
N GLY A 158 -0.47 3.27 -4.21
CA GLY A 158 0.50 3.71 -3.22
C GLY A 158 0.93 5.17 -3.39
N HIS A 159 1.32 5.82 -2.31
CA HIS A 159 1.79 7.22 -2.30
C HIS A 159 0.72 8.27 -2.70
N GLY A 160 1.12 9.42 -3.26
CA GLY A 160 0.21 10.43 -3.80
C GLY A 160 -0.64 11.15 -2.73
N THR A 161 -0.01 11.58 -1.61
CA THR A 161 -0.57 12.52 -0.64
C THR A 161 0.41 13.65 -0.44
N ALA A 162 0.08 14.83 -0.95
CA ALA A 162 0.92 16.02 -0.83
C ALA A 162 1.14 16.37 0.66
N GLY A 163 2.40 16.57 1.05
CA GLY A 163 2.78 16.85 2.45
C GLY A 163 2.80 15.61 3.37
N GLY A 164 2.36 14.44 2.91
CA GLY A 164 2.27 13.22 3.73
C GLY A 164 3.58 12.75 4.34
N SER A 165 4.71 13.00 3.66
CA SER A 165 6.05 12.66 4.16
C SER A 165 6.50 13.47 5.39
N ALA A 166 5.94 14.67 5.60
CA ALA A 166 6.23 15.53 6.73
C ALA A 166 5.35 15.23 7.97
N VAL A 167 4.30 14.44 7.81
CA VAL A 167 3.32 14.10 8.86
C VAL A 167 3.62 12.71 9.40
N ARG A 168 3.28 12.48 10.66
CA ARG A 168 3.51 11.20 11.36
C ARG A 168 2.20 10.68 11.94
N THR A 169 2.00 9.35 11.86
CA THR A 169 0.92 8.61 12.51
C THR A 169 1.50 7.50 13.38
N LEU A 170 0.73 6.93 14.30
CA LEU A 170 1.15 5.75 15.04
C LEU A 170 1.39 4.57 14.09
N CYS A 171 2.45 3.79 14.34
CA CYS A 171 2.70 2.55 13.58
C CYS A 171 1.61 1.52 13.81
N HIS A 172 1.14 1.41 15.07
CA HIS A 172 0.19 0.41 15.54
C HIS A 172 -0.95 1.06 16.32
N PRO A 173 -2.17 0.49 16.29
CA PRO A 173 -3.32 1.05 17.01
C PRO A 173 -3.13 1.11 18.53
N ASP A 174 -2.38 0.18 19.11
CA ASP A 174 -2.09 0.11 20.54
C ASP A 174 -0.88 0.97 20.99
N GLY A 175 -0.23 1.68 20.04
CA GLY A 175 0.96 2.48 20.29
C GLY A 175 2.24 1.68 20.50
N SER A 176 2.23 0.36 20.31
CA SER A 176 3.44 -0.46 20.38
C SER A 176 4.44 -0.11 19.28
N LEU A 177 5.70 -0.50 19.49
CA LEU A 177 6.79 -0.12 18.59
C LEU A 177 6.86 -1.02 17.36
N LYS A 178 7.21 -0.46 16.23
CA LYS A 178 7.44 -1.16 14.96
C LYS A 178 8.47 -2.29 15.14
N SER A 179 8.13 -3.48 14.69
CA SER A 179 8.93 -4.70 14.90
C SER A 179 10.02 -4.91 13.85
N THR A 180 9.81 -4.43 12.61
CA THR A 180 10.77 -4.53 11.52
C THR A 180 11.08 -3.17 10.93
N GLY A 181 12.21 -3.04 10.23
CA GLY A 181 12.54 -1.87 9.42
C GLY A 181 11.72 -1.82 8.11
N GLY A 182 11.99 -0.81 7.32
CA GLY A 182 11.38 -0.46 6.04
C GLY A 182 11.63 1.03 5.82
N SER A 183 10.72 1.76 5.23
CA SER A 183 10.76 3.24 5.14
C SER A 183 10.78 3.92 6.52
N THR A 184 10.33 3.24 7.56
CA THR A 184 10.44 3.63 8.98
C THR A 184 11.25 2.58 9.73
N ALA A 185 12.20 3.00 10.56
CA ALA A 185 13.08 2.09 11.31
C ALA A 185 12.30 1.23 12.33
N ALA A 186 12.80 0.02 12.59
CA ALA A 186 12.34 -0.79 13.71
C ALA A 186 12.52 -0.05 15.03
N GLY A 187 11.61 -0.25 15.99
CA GLY A 187 11.60 0.45 17.27
C GLY A 187 10.95 1.84 17.26
N ALA A 188 10.48 2.31 16.11
CA ALA A 188 9.73 3.57 16.02
C ALA A 188 8.28 3.39 16.49
N ALA A 189 7.76 4.34 17.27
CA ALA A 189 6.35 4.41 17.66
C ALA A 189 5.47 5.03 16.56
N THR A 190 6.07 5.89 15.71
CA THR A 190 5.35 6.56 14.63
C THR A 190 6.03 6.33 13.28
N ALA A 191 5.23 6.23 12.24
CA ALA A 191 5.67 6.14 10.85
C ALA A 191 5.34 7.42 10.08
N THR A 192 5.98 7.61 8.93
CA THR A 192 5.57 8.62 7.94
C THR A 192 4.13 8.33 7.51
N ALA A 193 3.27 9.35 7.55
CA ALA A 193 1.84 9.21 7.27
C ALA A 193 1.57 8.67 5.84
N VAL A 194 2.30 9.22 4.84
CA VAL A 194 2.45 8.64 3.49
C VAL A 194 3.83 9.00 2.96
N SER A 195 4.61 8.02 2.54
CA SER A 195 5.91 8.27 1.91
C SER A 195 5.74 8.78 0.46
N GLY A 196 6.77 9.43 -0.06
CA GLY A 196 6.78 9.92 -1.46
C GLY A 196 6.91 8.82 -2.50
N GLY A 197 7.31 7.62 -2.09
CA GLY A 197 7.63 6.52 -3.00
C GLY A 197 9.07 6.58 -3.55
N MET A 198 9.43 5.57 -4.32
CA MET A 198 10.70 5.52 -5.05
C MET A 198 10.54 6.20 -6.43
N THR A 199 11.63 6.29 -7.17
CA THR A 199 11.65 6.73 -8.57
C THR A 199 12.26 5.62 -9.40
N PHE A 200 11.60 5.26 -10.50
CA PHE A 200 12.15 4.30 -11.48
C PHE A 200 13.43 4.85 -12.14
N TYR A 201 14.24 3.98 -12.69
CA TYR A 201 15.50 4.40 -13.31
C TYR A 201 15.35 5.27 -14.56
N ASP A 202 14.18 5.30 -15.17
CA ASP A 202 13.84 6.22 -16.26
C ASP A 202 13.38 7.61 -15.79
N GLY A 203 13.28 7.80 -14.46
CA GLY A 203 12.87 9.04 -13.83
C GLY A 203 11.37 9.13 -13.50
N THR A 204 10.57 8.10 -13.80
CA THR A 204 9.13 8.07 -13.51
C THR A 204 8.90 7.90 -12.00
N PRO A 205 8.09 8.74 -11.33
CA PRO A 205 7.73 8.56 -9.94
C PRO A 205 6.86 7.30 -9.73
N GLU A 206 7.09 6.56 -8.65
CA GLU A 206 6.27 5.40 -8.29
C GLU A 206 4.79 5.75 -8.17
N SER A 207 4.46 6.93 -7.61
CA SER A 207 3.09 7.38 -7.46
C SER A 207 2.30 7.51 -8.77
N GLU A 208 2.97 7.78 -9.89
CA GLU A 208 2.34 7.81 -11.22
C GLU A 208 2.04 6.39 -11.72
N VAL A 209 3.00 5.47 -11.53
CA VAL A 209 2.86 4.09 -11.99
C VAL A 209 1.81 3.34 -11.17
N THR A 210 1.79 3.55 -9.84
CA THR A 210 0.78 2.94 -8.95
C THR A 210 -0.63 3.42 -9.27
N LEU A 211 -0.82 4.70 -9.62
CA LEU A 211 -2.13 5.22 -10.05
C LEU A 211 -2.58 4.58 -11.35
N LYS A 212 -1.71 4.55 -12.36
CA LYS A 212 -2.01 3.92 -13.65
C LYS A 212 -2.35 2.44 -13.50
N MET A 213 -1.58 1.72 -12.68
CA MET A 213 -1.83 0.31 -12.37
C MET A 213 -3.19 0.10 -11.69
N ALA A 214 -3.52 0.97 -10.72
CA ALA A 214 -4.81 0.92 -10.01
C ALA A 214 -5.99 1.19 -10.94
N GLU A 215 -5.87 2.12 -11.88
CA GLU A 215 -6.90 2.39 -12.89
C GLU A 215 -7.14 1.18 -13.81
N ILE A 216 -6.07 0.52 -14.28
CA ILE A 216 -6.17 -0.69 -15.09
C ILE A 216 -6.83 -1.82 -14.29
N LEU A 217 -6.39 -2.03 -13.04
CA LEU A 217 -6.95 -3.05 -12.16
C LEU A 217 -8.43 -2.80 -11.85
N ARG A 218 -8.81 -1.54 -11.56
CA ARG A 218 -10.21 -1.12 -11.38
C ARG A 218 -11.07 -1.55 -12.56
N ASP A 219 -10.66 -1.15 -13.77
CA ASP A 219 -11.45 -1.41 -14.98
C ASP A 219 -11.66 -2.92 -15.20
N LYS A 220 -10.63 -3.73 -14.95
CA LYS A 220 -10.72 -5.19 -15.07
C LYS A 220 -11.59 -5.84 -13.99
N LEU A 221 -11.49 -5.40 -12.73
CA LEU A 221 -12.34 -5.89 -11.64
C LEU A 221 -13.82 -5.55 -11.88
N LEU A 222 -14.10 -4.34 -12.38
CA LEU A 222 -15.46 -3.93 -12.75
C LEU A 222 -16.03 -4.80 -13.87
N LEU A 223 -15.23 -5.18 -14.87
CA LEU A 223 -15.64 -6.11 -15.95
C LEU A 223 -15.98 -7.50 -15.39
N GLU A 224 -15.30 -7.95 -14.33
CA GLU A 224 -15.58 -9.20 -13.64
C GLU A 224 -16.78 -9.12 -12.66
N GLY A 225 -17.40 -7.94 -12.55
CA GLY A 225 -18.58 -7.71 -11.71
C GLY A 225 -18.29 -7.40 -10.24
N TYR A 226 -17.04 -7.12 -9.87
CA TYR A 226 -16.70 -6.57 -8.56
C TYR A 226 -16.98 -5.08 -8.52
N ASP A 227 -17.47 -4.58 -7.42
CA ASP A 227 -17.42 -3.14 -7.14
C ASP A 227 -16.00 -2.78 -6.71
N VAL A 228 -15.54 -1.58 -7.04
CA VAL A 228 -14.16 -1.18 -6.74
C VAL A 228 -14.14 0.12 -5.94
N LEU A 229 -13.52 0.08 -4.77
CA LEU A 229 -13.23 1.25 -3.96
C LEU A 229 -11.82 1.72 -4.28
N MET A 230 -11.71 2.73 -5.15
CA MET A 230 -10.43 3.41 -5.43
C MET A 230 -10.10 4.31 -4.25
N ILE A 231 -9.06 3.97 -3.49
CA ILE A 231 -8.62 4.78 -2.34
C ILE A 231 -7.94 6.06 -2.81
N ARG A 232 -7.21 5.98 -3.91
CA ARG A 232 -6.66 7.13 -4.62
C ARG A 232 -7.01 7.04 -6.10
N ASP A 233 -7.75 8.02 -6.59
CA ASP A 233 -8.27 8.08 -7.96
C ASP A 233 -7.76 9.33 -8.72
N SER A 234 -6.71 9.96 -8.19
CA SER A 234 -6.06 11.15 -8.74
C SER A 234 -4.59 11.21 -8.33
N SER A 235 -3.87 12.22 -8.83
CA SER A 235 -2.46 12.45 -8.49
C SER A 235 -2.24 12.72 -7.00
N ASP A 236 -3.21 13.34 -6.32
CA ASP A 236 -3.20 13.64 -4.89
C ASP A 236 -4.54 13.24 -4.25
N VAL A 237 -4.47 12.51 -3.14
CA VAL A 237 -5.61 12.29 -2.26
C VAL A 237 -5.20 12.64 -0.83
N GLN A 238 -5.89 13.57 -0.19
CA GLN A 238 -5.59 13.96 1.19
C GLN A 238 -6.10 12.93 2.20
N LEU A 239 -5.53 11.70 2.11
CA LEU A 239 -5.75 10.57 3.00
C LEU A 239 -4.41 9.93 3.36
N ASP A 240 -4.10 9.81 4.65
CA ASP A 240 -2.94 9.06 5.12
C ASP A 240 -3.20 7.55 5.14
N ASN A 241 -2.15 6.75 5.42
CA ASN A 241 -2.25 5.28 5.43
C ASN A 241 -3.26 4.74 6.45
N VAL A 242 -3.48 5.44 7.58
CA VAL A 242 -4.51 5.08 8.56
C VAL A 242 -5.90 5.36 7.98
N ALA A 243 -6.14 6.57 7.44
CA ALA A 243 -7.42 6.93 6.81
C ALA A 243 -7.79 5.98 5.67
N ARG A 244 -6.83 5.66 4.79
CA ARG A 244 -6.99 4.70 3.68
C ARG A 244 -7.43 3.34 4.18
N THR A 245 -6.78 2.84 5.24
CA THR A 245 -7.11 1.55 5.86
C THR A 245 -8.45 1.58 6.55
N VAL A 246 -8.77 2.63 7.32
CA VAL A 246 -10.06 2.79 8.01
C VAL A 246 -11.22 2.85 7.01
N ILE A 247 -11.08 3.53 5.89
CA ILE A 247 -12.09 3.55 4.83
C ILE A 247 -12.30 2.13 4.27
N CYS A 248 -11.23 1.39 3.96
CA CYS A 248 -11.33 0.00 3.51
C CYS A 248 -12.00 -0.91 4.54
N ASN A 249 -11.64 -0.80 5.82
CA ASN A 249 -12.25 -1.59 6.90
C ASN A 249 -13.78 -1.48 6.96
N ASN A 250 -14.33 -0.34 6.54
CA ASN A 250 -15.76 -0.05 6.66
C ASN A 250 -16.56 -0.18 5.35
N VAL A 251 -15.87 -0.29 4.20
CA VAL A 251 -16.53 -0.23 2.89
C VAL A 251 -16.13 -1.40 1.98
N ALA A 252 -14.95 -1.99 2.14
CA ALA A 252 -14.43 -3.03 1.27
C ALA A 252 -14.48 -4.42 1.92
N ASP A 253 -14.54 -5.47 1.09
CA ASP A 253 -14.41 -6.87 1.51
C ASP A 253 -12.96 -7.34 1.55
N CYS A 254 -12.07 -6.65 0.82
CA CYS A 254 -10.61 -6.80 0.92
C CYS A 254 -9.91 -5.51 0.47
N HIS A 255 -8.62 -5.35 0.83
CA HIS A 255 -7.83 -4.17 0.55
C HIS A 255 -6.48 -4.55 -0.06
N ILE A 256 -6.18 -4.05 -1.25
CA ILE A 256 -4.95 -4.30 -2.00
C ILE A 256 -4.25 -2.97 -2.24
N SER A 257 -3.07 -2.78 -1.65
CA SER A 257 -2.16 -1.67 -1.98
C SER A 257 -1.20 -2.09 -3.07
N LEU A 258 -0.88 -1.18 -3.98
CA LEU A 258 -0.02 -1.39 -5.13
C LEU A 258 1.24 -0.53 -4.98
N HIS A 259 2.40 -1.18 -5.03
CA HIS A 259 3.71 -0.59 -4.82
C HIS A 259 4.78 -1.20 -5.72
N TRP A 260 5.96 -0.57 -5.76
CA TRP A 260 7.21 -1.09 -6.30
C TRP A 260 8.33 -0.86 -5.28
N ASP A 261 9.09 -1.90 -4.95
CA ASP A 261 10.09 -1.89 -3.88
C ASP A 261 11.28 -0.97 -4.19
N GLY A 262 11.58 -0.06 -3.26
CA GLY A 262 12.71 0.85 -3.31
C GLY A 262 14.02 0.23 -2.81
N ASP A 263 14.38 -0.98 -3.24
CA ASP A 263 15.52 -1.77 -2.74
C ASP A 263 16.88 -1.37 -3.30
N GLY A 264 16.93 -0.48 -4.31
CA GLY A 264 18.15 0.00 -4.95
C GLY A 264 18.86 -1.02 -5.85
N LEU A 265 18.24 -2.16 -6.17
CA LEU A 265 18.79 -3.16 -7.07
C LEU A 265 18.72 -2.69 -8.52
N SER A 266 19.76 -2.99 -9.30
CA SER A 266 19.87 -2.64 -10.72
C SER A 266 19.28 -3.70 -11.66
N TYR A 267 18.48 -4.62 -11.15
CA TYR A 267 17.78 -5.67 -11.90
C TYR A 267 16.38 -5.83 -11.36
N ASP A 268 15.45 -6.25 -12.19
CA ASP A 268 14.08 -6.56 -11.78
C ASP A 268 14.07 -7.65 -10.71
N LYS A 269 13.54 -7.31 -9.54
CA LYS A 269 13.41 -8.21 -8.37
C LYS A 269 12.29 -9.23 -8.57
N GLY A 270 11.20 -8.83 -9.20
CA GLY A 270 9.96 -9.58 -9.31
C GLY A 270 8.96 -9.25 -8.22
N CYS A 271 7.73 -9.73 -8.40
CA CYS A 271 6.60 -9.45 -7.53
C CYS A 271 6.63 -10.26 -6.22
N PHE A 272 6.10 -9.66 -5.15
CA PHE A 272 5.87 -10.33 -3.86
C PHE A 272 4.83 -9.54 -3.06
N TYR A 273 4.27 -10.15 -2.02
CA TYR A 273 3.45 -9.45 -1.06
C TYR A 273 4.16 -9.25 0.26
N ILE A 274 3.74 -8.22 1.00
CA ILE A 274 4.24 -7.98 2.36
C ILE A 274 3.41 -8.81 3.33
N ALA A 275 4.04 -9.84 3.89
CA ALA A 275 3.45 -10.72 4.90
C ALA A 275 3.54 -10.08 6.29
N VAL A 276 2.61 -10.46 7.17
CA VAL A 276 2.61 -10.02 8.57
C VAL A 276 3.73 -10.70 9.35
N PRO A 277 4.66 -9.96 9.98
CA PRO A 277 5.72 -10.56 10.78
C PRO A 277 5.17 -11.18 12.07
N ASP A 278 5.78 -12.28 12.50
CA ASP A 278 5.35 -13.05 13.70
C ASP A 278 5.25 -12.19 14.97
N ALA A 279 6.09 -11.16 15.06
CA ALA A 279 6.15 -10.29 16.23
C ALA A 279 4.84 -9.54 16.51
N ILE A 280 4.01 -9.26 15.48
CA ILE A 280 2.75 -8.52 15.64
C ILE A 280 1.50 -9.39 15.45
N LYS A 281 1.64 -10.68 15.17
CA LYS A 281 0.49 -11.59 14.98
C LYS A 281 -0.41 -11.77 16.20
N ASN A 282 0.03 -11.36 17.38
CA ASN A 282 -0.77 -11.38 18.61
C ASN A 282 -1.35 -10.00 18.99
N MET A 283 -1.09 -8.96 18.20
CA MET A 283 -1.60 -7.60 18.41
C MET A 283 -3.01 -7.48 17.82
N SER A 284 -3.95 -6.83 18.50
CA SER A 284 -5.25 -6.49 17.91
C SER A 284 -5.10 -5.28 16.96
N PRO A 285 -5.77 -5.27 15.79
CA PRO A 285 -6.69 -6.29 15.23
C PRO A 285 -5.98 -7.42 14.46
N VAL A 286 -4.66 -7.35 14.29
CA VAL A 286 -3.85 -8.29 13.48
C VAL A 286 -4.10 -9.75 13.87
N ALA A 287 -4.23 -10.03 15.18
CA ALA A 287 -4.41 -11.38 15.70
C ALA A 287 -5.58 -12.14 15.07
N ASP A 288 -6.65 -11.43 14.74
CA ASP A 288 -7.87 -12.02 14.17
C ASP A 288 -7.84 -12.08 12.63
N HIS A 289 -6.89 -11.37 11.98
CA HIS A 289 -6.95 -11.13 10.53
C HIS A 289 -5.69 -11.55 9.74
N TRP A 290 -4.53 -11.75 10.40
CA TRP A 290 -3.26 -12.00 9.69
C TRP A 290 -3.28 -13.20 8.75
N GLN A 291 -4.01 -14.29 9.07
CA GLN A 291 -4.14 -15.44 8.17
C GLN A 291 -4.86 -15.06 6.87
N GLN A 292 -5.85 -14.18 6.96
CA GLN A 292 -6.59 -13.69 5.79
C GLN A 292 -5.73 -12.73 4.96
N HIS A 293 -4.90 -11.91 5.62
CA HIS A 293 -3.91 -11.05 4.93
C HIS A 293 -2.94 -11.90 4.12
N ASP A 294 -2.31 -12.89 4.75
CA ASP A 294 -1.35 -13.79 4.09
C ASP A 294 -2.03 -14.64 3.00
N SER A 295 -3.27 -15.08 3.21
CA SER A 295 -4.03 -15.86 2.21
C SER A 295 -4.36 -15.02 0.97
N LEU A 296 -4.78 -13.77 1.14
CA LEU A 296 -5.00 -12.84 0.04
C LEU A 296 -3.70 -12.62 -0.75
N GLY A 297 -2.59 -12.30 -0.05
CA GLY A 297 -1.28 -12.09 -0.69
C GLY A 297 -0.80 -13.30 -1.48
N ALA A 298 -0.92 -14.50 -0.91
CA ALA A 298 -0.55 -15.74 -1.59
C ALA A 298 -1.38 -15.97 -2.86
N SER A 299 -2.70 -15.73 -2.79
CA SER A 299 -3.60 -15.86 -3.93
C SER A 299 -3.26 -14.88 -5.07
N LEU A 300 -2.93 -13.63 -4.72
CA LEU A 300 -2.52 -12.61 -5.70
C LEU A 300 -1.20 -12.99 -6.37
N VAL A 301 -0.21 -13.45 -5.60
CA VAL A 301 1.08 -13.93 -6.14
C VAL A 301 0.90 -15.14 -7.05
N ASP A 302 0.01 -16.07 -6.72
CA ASP A 302 -0.30 -17.22 -7.58
C ASP A 302 -0.97 -16.78 -8.89
N GLY A 303 -1.88 -15.79 -8.82
CA GLY A 303 -2.47 -15.18 -10.00
C GLY A 303 -1.44 -14.49 -10.91
N LEU A 304 -0.51 -13.70 -10.32
CA LEU A 304 0.60 -13.07 -11.03
C LEU A 304 1.52 -14.11 -11.69
N ARG A 305 1.90 -15.15 -10.95
CA ARG A 305 2.69 -16.28 -11.47
C ARG A 305 2.00 -16.96 -12.66
N GLY A 306 0.68 -17.13 -12.57
CA GLY A 306 -0.14 -17.72 -13.64
C GLY A 306 -0.14 -16.90 -14.93
N GLN A 307 0.10 -15.58 -14.85
CA GLN A 307 0.27 -14.70 -16.00
C GLN A 307 1.71 -14.56 -16.50
N GLY A 308 2.65 -15.25 -15.85
CA GLY A 308 4.07 -15.24 -16.24
C GLY A 308 4.88 -14.12 -15.59
N ALA A 309 4.32 -13.40 -14.61
CA ALA A 309 5.08 -12.42 -13.84
C ALA A 309 6.24 -13.09 -13.08
N LYS A 310 7.38 -12.41 -13.02
CA LYS A 310 8.51 -12.83 -12.20
C LYS A 310 8.13 -12.70 -10.73
N ILE A 311 8.40 -13.72 -9.94
CA ILE A 311 8.12 -13.73 -8.50
C ILE A 311 9.43 -13.74 -7.71
N HIS A 312 9.53 -12.84 -6.72
CA HIS A 312 10.66 -12.79 -5.80
C HIS A 312 10.59 -13.91 -4.76
N GLY A 313 11.62 -14.73 -4.67
CA GLY A 313 11.74 -15.78 -3.66
C GLY A 313 10.52 -16.71 -3.61
N SER A 314 9.89 -16.83 -2.44
CA SER A 314 8.65 -17.58 -2.24
C SER A 314 7.39 -16.79 -2.63
N GLY A 315 7.52 -15.50 -2.91
CA GLY A 315 6.41 -14.59 -3.19
C GLY A 315 5.98 -13.74 -2.00
N SER A 316 6.71 -13.79 -0.88
CA SER A 316 6.41 -12.98 0.30
C SER A 316 7.65 -12.48 1.02
N MET A 317 7.53 -11.35 1.70
CA MET A 317 8.52 -10.78 2.61
C MET A 317 7.81 -10.23 3.85
N ALA A 318 8.25 -10.63 5.05
CA ALA A 318 7.62 -10.17 6.29
C ALA A 318 8.13 -8.77 6.66
N ILE A 319 7.25 -7.77 6.58
CA ILE A 319 7.50 -6.39 6.99
C ILE A 319 6.31 -5.89 7.78
N ASP A 320 6.59 -5.18 8.87
CA ASP A 320 5.60 -4.56 9.72
C ASP A 320 5.10 -3.26 9.07
N LEU A 321 3.84 -3.26 8.63
CA LEU A 321 3.20 -2.12 7.95
C LEU A 321 2.04 -1.56 8.76
N THR A 322 1.90 -0.24 8.77
CA THR A 322 0.74 0.47 9.35
C THR A 322 -0.56 -0.05 8.74
N GLN A 323 -0.63 -0.28 7.43
CA GLN A 323 -1.82 -0.81 6.76
C GLN A 323 -2.32 -2.11 7.40
N THR A 324 -1.48 -3.16 7.45
CA THR A 324 -1.89 -4.45 8.01
C THR A 324 -2.11 -4.40 9.52
N SER A 325 -1.44 -3.47 10.21
CA SER A 325 -1.61 -3.28 11.67
C SER A 325 -2.96 -2.70 12.06
N TYR A 326 -3.61 -1.94 11.17
CA TYR A 326 -4.92 -1.33 11.38
C TYR A 326 -6.06 -2.06 10.67
N SER A 327 -5.77 -3.05 9.82
CA SER A 327 -6.78 -3.70 8.97
C SER A 327 -7.63 -4.70 9.72
N THR A 328 -8.96 -4.58 9.53
CA THR A 328 -9.99 -5.52 10.03
C THR A 328 -10.66 -6.30 8.88
N VAL A 329 -10.19 -6.11 7.65
CA VAL A 329 -10.54 -6.91 6.47
C VAL A 329 -9.27 -7.51 5.89
N PRO A 330 -9.33 -8.57 5.06
CA PRO A 330 -8.16 -9.08 4.35
C PRO A 330 -7.44 -7.94 3.63
N SER A 331 -6.18 -7.69 3.97
CA SER A 331 -5.44 -6.52 3.49
C SER A 331 -3.99 -6.88 3.20
N VAL A 332 -3.48 -6.42 2.06
CA VAL A 332 -2.12 -6.72 1.63
C VAL A 332 -1.51 -5.56 0.85
N ASP A 333 -0.21 -5.40 1.00
CA ASP A 333 0.63 -4.55 0.17
C ASP A 333 1.35 -5.45 -0.84
N MET A 334 1.20 -5.14 -2.12
CA MET A 334 1.79 -5.86 -3.25
C MET A 334 2.92 -5.04 -3.84
N GLU A 335 4.12 -5.58 -3.76
CA GLU A 335 5.27 -5.08 -4.50
C GLU A 335 5.30 -5.74 -5.87
N LEU A 336 5.00 -4.98 -6.92
CA LEU A 336 4.86 -5.50 -8.29
C LEU A 336 6.18 -5.53 -9.07
N GLY A 337 7.28 -5.25 -8.39
CA GLY A 337 8.64 -5.21 -8.88
C GLY A 337 9.50 -4.27 -8.05
N ASN A 338 10.43 -3.57 -8.68
CA ASN A 338 11.28 -2.54 -8.08
C ASN A 338 11.63 -1.45 -9.11
N ALA A 339 12.57 -0.55 -8.79
CA ALA A 339 12.99 0.56 -9.66
C ALA A 339 13.53 0.12 -11.04
N SER A 340 13.92 -1.15 -11.20
CA SER A 340 14.42 -1.73 -12.45
C SER A 340 13.35 -2.48 -13.25
N SER A 341 12.15 -2.63 -12.72
CA SER A 341 11.10 -3.42 -13.38
C SER A 341 10.47 -2.64 -14.54
N ASP A 342 10.06 -3.37 -15.58
CA ASP A 342 9.26 -2.80 -16.65
C ASP A 342 7.89 -2.39 -16.14
N HIS A 343 7.45 -1.20 -16.53
CA HIS A 343 6.13 -0.64 -16.21
C HIS A 343 5.41 -0.10 -17.46
N SER A 344 5.72 -0.72 -18.61
CA SER A 344 4.98 -0.48 -19.87
C SER A 344 3.52 -0.86 -19.73
N ASP A 345 2.67 -0.31 -20.62
CA ASP A 345 1.24 -0.63 -20.65
C ASP A 345 1.00 -2.15 -20.73
N GLU A 346 1.79 -2.87 -21.52
CA GLU A 346 1.69 -4.33 -21.69
C GLU A 346 2.01 -5.07 -20.37
N THR A 347 3.05 -4.65 -19.65
CA THR A 347 3.40 -5.24 -18.36
C THR A 347 2.33 -4.94 -17.31
N LEU A 348 1.84 -3.70 -17.21
CA LEU A 348 0.77 -3.35 -16.26
C LEU A 348 -0.53 -4.11 -16.55
N GLU A 349 -0.89 -4.30 -17.83
CA GLU A 349 -2.03 -5.12 -18.24
C GLU A 349 -1.88 -6.59 -17.85
N MET A 350 -0.69 -7.17 -17.99
CA MET A 350 -0.36 -8.53 -17.59
C MET A 350 -0.44 -8.68 -16.06
N LEU A 351 0.13 -7.74 -15.31
CA LEU A 351 0.07 -7.72 -13.84
C LEU A 351 -1.38 -7.60 -13.34
N ALA A 352 -2.17 -6.71 -13.96
CA ALA A 352 -3.58 -6.53 -13.60
C ALA A 352 -4.40 -7.81 -13.84
N ASN A 353 -4.17 -8.53 -14.95
CA ASN A 353 -4.81 -9.83 -15.19
C ASN A 353 -4.45 -10.83 -14.09
N GLY A 354 -3.18 -10.84 -13.64
CA GLY A 354 -2.73 -11.68 -12.54
C GLY A 354 -3.45 -11.36 -11.23
N LEU A 355 -3.54 -10.08 -10.88
CA LEU A 355 -4.22 -9.64 -9.65
C LEU A 355 -5.72 -9.96 -9.70
N VAL A 356 -6.40 -9.76 -10.83
CA VAL A 356 -7.82 -10.15 -11.00
C VAL A 356 -8.02 -11.65 -10.79
N ASN A 357 -7.16 -12.49 -11.37
CA ASN A 357 -7.22 -13.93 -11.16
C ASN A 357 -7.01 -14.30 -9.69
N GLY A 358 -6.07 -13.63 -9.01
CA GLY A 358 -5.82 -13.84 -7.59
C GLY A 358 -7.01 -13.41 -6.72
N VAL A 359 -7.64 -12.28 -7.01
CA VAL A 359 -8.87 -11.84 -6.34
C VAL A 359 -9.98 -12.87 -6.53
N GLY A 360 -10.18 -13.35 -7.77
CA GLY A 360 -11.22 -14.33 -8.08
C GLY A 360 -11.01 -15.70 -7.42
N ALA A 361 -9.75 -16.06 -7.12
CA ALA A 361 -9.42 -17.28 -6.41
C ALA A 361 -9.55 -17.16 -4.89
N PHE A 362 -9.40 -15.93 -4.35
CA PHE A 362 -9.51 -15.66 -2.92
C PHE A 362 -10.96 -15.50 -2.45
N LEU A 363 -11.80 -14.73 -3.22
CA LEU A 363 -13.19 -14.40 -2.93
C LEU A 363 -14.17 -15.41 -3.53
#